data_07406dfd8f144884cc88c3e66d96810a
#
_entry.id   07406dfd8f144884cc88c3e66d96810a
#
_cell.length_a   1.000
_cell.length_b   1.000
_cell.length_c   1.000
_cell.angle_alpha   90.00
_cell.angle_beta   90.00
_cell.angle_gamma   90.00
#
_symmetry.space_group_name_H-M   'P 1'
#
loop_
_entity.id
_entity.type
_entity.pdbx_description
1 polymer ?
#
loop_
_entity_poly.entity_id
_entity_poly.type
_entity_poly.pdbx_seq_one_letter_code
_entity_poly.pdbx_strand_id
1 'polypeptide(L)'
;MKSKHICEILKNENIAPGIFDMTVKFPENAQPGQFVHVLCGGDTLLRRPISICECQGGILRFVYQVRGKGTELLSKKVPGEPVDILGPLGNGFNCEYHDGINVVIGGGIGVFPLLMLARKLPGTVAGIFGFRTKELVVLEKDFSVVCQRTYIATDDGTYGHHGLVTDILKDLINSEKVGAVYACGPVPMLSAVKKITAEHGIFCQLSAEQRMGCGIGSCAVCTCKSHGENVKVCQRGPVFDAEDLDI
;
A
#
# COMPACT_ATOMS: atom_id res chain seq x y z
N MET A 1 13.57 4.64 16.36
CA MET A 1 14.90 4.27 15.80
C MET A 1 14.65 3.19 14.75
N LYS A 2 15.32 3.21 13.60
CA LYS A 2 15.14 2.16 12.57
C LYS A 2 15.82 0.89 13.05
N SER A 3 15.05 -0.11 13.45
CA SER A 3 15.55 -1.32 14.11
C SER A 3 15.46 -2.55 13.22
N LYS A 4 16.40 -3.47 13.41
CA LYS A 4 16.44 -4.77 12.76
C LYS A 4 15.88 -5.81 13.73
N HIS A 5 14.98 -6.65 13.25
CA HIS A 5 14.33 -7.69 14.02
C HIS A 5 14.43 -9.04 13.30
N ILE A 6 14.67 -10.10 14.08
CA ILE A 6 14.48 -11.48 13.60
C ILE A 6 13.12 -11.91 14.10
N CYS A 7 12.19 -12.04 13.16
CA CYS A 7 10.78 -12.26 13.42
C CYS A 7 10.41 -13.72 13.13
N GLU A 8 9.57 -14.32 13.95
CA GLU A 8 9.00 -15.64 13.71
C GLU A 8 7.82 -15.53 12.75
N ILE A 9 7.83 -16.31 11.68
CA ILE A 9 6.69 -16.42 10.76
C ILE A 9 5.58 -17.22 11.45
N LEU A 10 4.39 -16.61 11.52
CA LEU A 10 3.18 -17.27 12.05
C LEU A 10 2.32 -17.84 10.93
N LYS A 11 2.35 -17.20 9.75
CA LYS A 11 1.57 -17.56 8.57
C LYS A 11 2.29 -17.13 7.31
N ASN A 12 2.21 -17.92 6.24
CA ASN A 12 2.65 -17.54 4.89
C ASN A 12 1.82 -18.34 3.87
N GLU A 13 0.74 -17.73 3.37
CA GLU A 13 -0.25 -18.42 2.53
C GLU A 13 -0.37 -17.78 1.16
N ASN A 14 -0.50 -18.59 0.12
CA ASN A 14 -0.87 -18.14 -1.21
C ASN A 14 -2.37 -17.81 -1.22
N ILE A 15 -2.72 -16.55 -1.49
CA ILE A 15 -4.10 -16.05 -1.47
C ILE A 15 -4.66 -15.75 -2.86
N ALA A 16 -3.77 -15.64 -3.87
CA ALA A 16 -4.11 -15.49 -5.28
C ALA A 16 -2.88 -15.87 -6.12
N PRO A 17 -2.98 -16.03 -7.44
CA PRO A 17 -1.84 -16.40 -8.28
C PRO A 17 -0.60 -15.53 -8.04
N GLY A 18 0.42 -16.10 -7.42
CA GLY A 18 1.67 -15.42 -7.09
C GLY A 18 1.58 -14.35 -5.99
N ILE A 19 0.48 -14.27 -5.25
CA ILE A 19 0.28 -13.31 -4.13
C ILE A 19 0.21 -14.09 -2.82
N PHE A 20 1.03 -13.68 -1.87
CA PHE A 20 1.17 -14.31 -0.55
C PHE A 20 0.83 -13.34 0.57
N ASP A 21 0.15 -13.85 1.59
CA ASP A 21 -0.17 -13.16 2.84
C ASP A 21 0.71 -13.73 3.96
N MET A 22 1.61 -12.92 4.47
CA MET A 22 2.52 -13.29 5.55
C MET A 22 2.22 -12.54 6.83
N THR A 23 2.22 -13.27 7.94
CA THR A 23 2.07 -12.73 9.29
C THR A 23 3.25 -13.15 10.14
N VAL A 24 3.83 -12.22 10.89
CA VAL A 24 4.99 -12.45 11.74
C VAL A 24 4.81 -11.81 13.12
N LYS A 25 5.51 -12.33 14.14
CA LYS A 25 5.68 -11.64 15.43
C LYS A 25 6.56 -10.42 15.22
N PHE A 26 6.12 -9.25 15.65
CA PHE A 26 6.85 -8.00 15.43
C PHE A 26 6.70 -7.05 16.62
N PRO A 27 7.80 -6.61 17.25
CA PRO A 27 7.75 -5.88 18.52
C PRO A 27 7.47 -4.38 18.39
N GLU A 28 7.47 -3.83 17.16
CA GLU A 28 7.27 -2.40 16.93
C GLU A 28 5.82 -2.08 16.54
N ASN A 29 5.45 -0.83 16.71
CA ASN A 29 4.21 -0.27 16.15
C ASN A 29 4.50 0.39 14.80
N ALA A 30 3.52 0.36 13.89
CA ALA A 30 3.61 1.01 12.60
C ALA A 30 2.45 1.97 12.35
N GLN A 31 2.65 2.90 11.42
CA GLN A 31 1.62 3.79 10.89
C GLN A 31 1.16 3.30 9.51
N PRO A 32 -0.10 3.57 9.11
CA PRO A 32 -0.57 3.27 7.76
C PRO A 32 0.32 3.90 6.70
N GLY A 33 0.65 3.16 5.65
CA GLY A 33 1.51 3.63 4.56
C GLY A 33 3.01 3.38 4.78
N GLN A 34 3.45 3.03 5.99
CA GLN A 34 4.83 2.60 6.21
C GLN A 34 5.10 1.23 5.59
N PHE A 35 6.37 0.90 5.43
CA PHE A 35 6.85 -0.35 4.86
C PHE A 35 7.94 -0.99 5.72
N VAL A 36 8.26 -2.21 5.42
CA VAL A 36 9.41 -2.93 5.97
C VAL A 36 10.36 -3.38 4.87
N HIS A 37 11.63 -3.53 5.19
CA HIS A 37 12.62 -4.16 4.34
C HIS A 37 12.89 -5.59 4.80
N VAL A 38 12.50 -6.57 3.99
CA VAL A 38 12.61 -8.01 4.30
C VAL A 38 13.84 -8.61 3.64
N LEU A 39 14.71 -9.26 4.40
CA LEU A 39 15.78 -10.10 3.86
C LEU A 39 15.23 -11.48 3.58
N CYS A 40 15.11 -11.81 2.30
CA CYS A 40 14.41 -13.02 1.86
C CYS A 40 15.22 -14.32 2.03
N GLY A 41 16.50 -14.22 2.35
CA GLY A 41 17.39 -15.37 2.51
C GLY A 41 18.13 -15.77 1.22
N GLY A 42 18.85 -16.90 1.30
CA GLY A 42 19.71 -17.36 0.20
C GLY A 42 20.78 -16.33 -0.16
N ASP A 43 21.19 -16.31 -1.43
CA ASP A 43 22.17 -15.36 -1.96
C ASP A 43 21.56 -13.99 -2.32
N THR A 44 20.45 -13.59 -1.69
CA THR A 44 19.83 -12.28 -1.97
C THR A 44 20.58 -11.17 -1.26
N LEU A 45 21.34 -10.39 -2.00
CA LEU A 45 22.15 -9.29 -1.46
C LEU A 45 21.30 -8.16 -0.86
N LEU A 46 20.20 -7.80 -1.51
CA LEU A 46 19.35 -6.68 -1.09
C LEU A 46 18.08 -7.17 -0.40
N ARG A 47 17.61 -6.41 0.58
CA ARG A 47 16.28 -6.53 1.17
C ARG A 47 15.19 -6.14 0.16
N ARG A 48 13.98 -6.59 0.37
CA ARG A 48 12.80 -6.22 -0.43
C ARG A 48 11.92 -5.27 0.37
N PRO A 49 11.60 -4.08 -0.16
CA PRO A 49 10.60 -3.21 0.44
C PRO A 49 9.23 -3.84 0.25
N ILE A 50 8.50 -3.97 1.34
CA ILE A 50 7.14 -4.52 1.34
C ILE A 50 6.29 -3.63 2.24
N SER A 51 5.17 -3.13 1.71
CA SER A 51 4.24 -2.28 2.44
C SER A 51 3.60 -3.05 3.59
N ILE A 52 3.39 -2.37 4.71
CA ILE A 52 2.68 -2.92 5.86
C ILE A 52 1.18 -2.93 5.55
N CYS A 53 0.58 -4.11 5.61
CA CYS A 53 -0.87 -4.28 5.45
C CYS A 53 -1.61 -4.03 6.76
N GLU A 54 -1.11 -4.60 7.86
CA GLU A 54 -1.59 -4.40 9.23
C GLU A 54 -0.44 -4.54 10.24
N CYS A 55 -0.51 -3.78 11.34
CA CYS A 55 0.42 -3.90 12.46
C CYS A 55 -0.31 -3.59 13.76
N GLN A 56 -0.59 -4.63 14.56
CA GLN A 56 -1.31 -4.49 15.81
C GLN A 56 -1.00 -5.67 16.77
N GLY A 57 -0.95 -5.39 18.07
CA GLY A 57 -0.84 -6.43 19.11
C GLY A 57 0.43 -7.28 19.02
N GLY A 58 1.55 -6.72 18.57
CA GLY A 58 2.80 -7.47 18.39
C GLY A 58 2.83 -8.34 17.14
N ILE A 59 1.90 -8.12 16.20
CA ILE A 59 1.75 -8.85 14.95
C ILE A 59 1.88 -7.88 13.79
N LEU A 60 2.70 -8.24 12.81
CA LEU A 60 2.83 -7.57 11.51
C LEU A 60 2.29 -8.49 10.42
N ARG A 61 1.38 -7.98 9.61
CA ARG A 61 0.88 -8.60 8.38
C ARG A 61 1.33 -7.80 7.17
N PHE A 62 1.90 -8.46 6.20
CA PHE A 62 2.20 -7.87 4.91
C PHE A 62 1.86 -8.84 3.78
N VAL A 63 1.33 -8.28 2.69
CA VAL A 63 0.98 -9.04 1.49
C VAL A 63 1.97 -8.68 0.40
N TYR A 64 2.44 -9.67 -0.35
CA TYR A 64 3.46 -9.45 -1.38
C TYR A 64 3.22 -10.31 -2.61
N GLN A 65 3.69 -9.81 -3.75
CA GLN A 65 3.67 -10.54 -5.02
C GLN A 65 5.04 -11.14 -5.29
N VAL A 66 5.06 -12.38 -5.77
CA VAL A 66 6.28 -13.04 -6.26
C VAL A 66 6.65 -12.41 -7.61
N ARG A 67 7.76 -11.65 -7.63
CA ARG A 67 8.26 -10.96 -8.83
C ARG A 67 9.71 -11.28 -9.19
N GLY A 68 10.38 -12.13 -8.40
CA GLY A 68 11.75 -12.51 -8.65
C GLY A 68 12.34 -13.33 -7.52
N LYS A 69 13.61 -13.73 -7.63
CA LYS A 69 14.30 -14.69 -6.76
C LYS A 69 14.07 -14.43 -5.25
N GLY A 70 14.12 -13.18 -4.79
CA GLY A 70 13.94 -12.88 -3.37
C GLY A 70 12.53 -13.20 -2.87
N THR A 71 11.49 -12.69 -3.53
CA THR A 71 10.10 -12.97 -3.15
C THR A 71 9.71 -14.42 -3.41
N GLU A 72 10.35 -15.11 -4.36
CA GLU A 72 10.20 -16.56 -4.55
C GLU A 72 10.80 -17.36 -3.37
N LEU A 73 11.95 -16.96 -2.85
CA LEU A 73 12.51 -17.59 -1.64
C LEU A 73 11.62 -17.31 -0.42
N LEU A 74 11.09 -16.10 -0.32
CA LEU A 74 10.18 -15.73 0.76
C LEU A 74 8.89 -16.56 0.73
N SER A 75 8.33 -16.84 -0.46
CA SER A 75 7.10 -17.62 -0.61
C SER A 75 7.24 -19.09 -0.22
N LYS A 76 8.46 -19.61 -0.15
CA LYS A 76 8.75 -20.98 0.28
C LYS A 76 8.95 -21.12 1.80
N LYS A 77 9.02 -20.01 2.53
CA LYS A 77 9.16 -20.04 3.99
C LYS A 77 7.88 -20.51 4.67
N VAL A 78 8.05 -21.24 5.76
CA VAL A 78 6.94 -21.85 6.51
C VAL A 78 6.81 -21.25 7.91
N PRO A 79 5.64 -21.37 8.57
CA PRO A 79 5.46 -20.99 9.97
C PRO A 79 6.53 -21.61 10.88
N GLY A 80 7.01 -20.81 11.85
CA GLY A 80 8.10 -21.17 12.77
C GLY A 80 9.50 -20.79 12.25
N GLU A 81 9.68 -20.53 10.96
CA GLU A 81 10.97 -20.07 10.44
C GLU A 81 11.21 -18.59 10.79
N PRO A 82 12.49 -18.19 10.93
CA PRO A 82 12.85 -16.79 11.13
C PRO A 82 12.87 -16.02 9.81
N VAL A 83 12.47 -14.74 9.89
CA VAL A 83 12.65 -13.76 8.83
C VAL A 83 13.27 -12.49 9.39
N ASP A 84 14.26 -11.95 8.68
CA ASP A 84 14.98 -10.74 9.07
C ASP A 84 14.27 -9.51 8.46
N ILE A 85 13.74 -8.65 9.33
CA ILE A 85 12.95 -7.46 8.98
C ILE A 85 13.65 -6.21 9.54
N LEU A 86 13.83 -5.21 8.69
CA LEU A 86 14.24 -3.87 9.05
C LEU A 86 13.04 -2.94 8.93
N GLY A 87 12.66 -2.28 10.01
CA GLY A 87 11.52 -1.37 10.00
C GLY A 87 10.84 -1.20 11.36
N PRO A 88 9.72 -0.45 11.40
CA PRO A 88 9.03 0.18 10.25
C PRO A 88 9.82 1.35 9.64
N LEU A 89 9.61 1.60 8.35
CA LEU A 89 10.33 2.57 7.55
C LEU A 89 9.38 3.53 6.83
N GLY A 90 9.88 4.71 6.48
CA GLY A 90 9.14 5.74 5.75
C GLY A 90 8.12 6.49 6.61
N ASN A 91 7.44 7.44 5.97
CA ASN A 91 6.36 8.25 6.56
C ASN A 91 5.00 7.64 6.19
N GLY A 92 4.06 7.70 7.12
CA GLY A 92 2.70 7.19 6.93
C GLY A 92 1.74 8.23 6.39
N PHE A 93 0.50 7.80 6.14
CA PHE A 93 -0.61 8.67 5.80
C PHE A 93 -1.03 9.55 6.99
N ASN A 94 -1.46 10.77 6.68
CA ASN A 94 -2.18 11.60 7.64
C ASN A 94 -3.62 11.08 7.76
N CYS A 95 -4.04 10.76 8.98
CA CYS A 95 -5.38 10.24 9.29
C CYS A 95 -6.26 11.29 9.97
N GLU A 96 -6.06 12.59 9.70
CA GLU A 96 -6.89 13.64 10.24
C GLU A 96 -8.32 13.59 9.68
N TYR A 97 -9.23 14.20 10.39
CA TYR A 97 -10.62 14.30 9.96
C TYR A 97 -10.78 15.29 8.81
N HIS A 98 -11.44 14.86 7.75
CA HIS A 98 -11.92 15.70 6.66
C HIS A 98 -13.43 15.59 6.57
N ASP A 99 -14.12 16.72 6.35
CA ASP A 99 -15.58 16.76 6.27
C ASP A 99 -16.08 16.16 4.96
N GLY A 100 -16.63 14.97 5.03
CA GLY A 100 -17.10 14.16 3.92
C GLY A 100 -16.62 12.71 4.01
N ILE A 101 -16.74 11.99 2.89
CA ILE A 101 -16.31 10.60 2.79
C ILE A 101 -14.81 10.55 2.56
N ASN A 102 -14.12 9.70 3.29
CA ASN A 102 -12.74 9.32 3.02
C ASN A 102 -12.71 8.22 1.96
N VAL A 103 -11.99 8.42 0.87
CA VAL A 103 -11.83 7.41 -0.19
C VAL A 103 -10.43 6.81 -0.13
N VAL A 104 -10.33 5.49 0.03
CA VAL A 104 -9.09 4.74 -0.18
C VAL A 104 -9.14 4.07 -1.53
N ILE A 105 -8.20 4.38 -2.42
CA ILE A 105 -8.19 3.91 -3.80
C ILE A 105 -6.88 3.20 -4.14
N GLY A 106 -6.96 1.94 -4.54
CA GLY A 106 -5.80 1.09 -4.79
C GLY A 106 -5.82 0.38 -6.13
N GLY A 107 -4.63 0.20 -6.72
CA GLY A 107 -4.45 -0.57 -7.95
C GLY A 107 -3.49 -1.74 -7.78
N GLY A 108 -3.93 -2.97 -8.08
CA GLY A 108 -3.13 -4.19 -7.96
C GLY A 108 -2.56 -4.37 -6.55
N ILE A 109 -1.24 -4.49 -6.43
CA ILE A 109 -0.57 -4.64 -5.12
C ILE A 109 -0.62 -3.37 -4.25
N GLY A 110 -0.97 -2.22 -4.82
CA GLY A 110 -1.15 -0.97 -4.08
C GLY A 110 -2.34 -0.98 -3.11
N VAL A 111 -3.20 -1.99 -3.17
CA VAL A 111 -4.30 -2.14 -2.20
C VAL A 111 -3.80 -2.52 -0.80
N PHE A 112 -2.65 -3.20 -0.69
CA PHE A 112 -2.20 -3.78 0.57
C PHE A 112 -1.97 -2.75 1.70
N PRO A 113 -1.26 -1.62 1.49
CA PRO A 113 -1.04 -0.63 2.55
C PRO A 113 -2.31 0.15 2.95
N LEU A 114 -3.38 0.07 2.16
CA LEU A 114 -4.60 0.82 2.39
C LEU A 114 -5.53 0.17 3.44
N LEU A 115 -5.34 -1.12 3.76
CA LEU A 115 -6.19 -1.79 4.74
C LEU A 115 -6.03 -1.20 6.14
N MET A 116 -4.80 -1.04 6.60
CA MET A 116 -4.50 -0.41 7.88
C MET A 116 -4.95 1.05 7.92
N LEU A 117 -4.85 1.76 6.79
CA LEU A 117 -5.35 3.13 6.65
C LEU A 117 -6.87 3.17 6.80
N ALA A 118 -7.59 2.38 6.01
CA ALA A 118 -9.06 2.33 6.06
C ALA A 118 -9.59 2.06 7.48
N ARG A 119 -8.89 1.24 8.25
CA ARG A 119 -9.23 0.92 9.64
C ARG A 119 -9.00 2.09 10.60
N LYS A 120 -8.06 3.00 10.29
CA LYS A 120 -7.69 4.13 11.16
C LYS A 120 -8.35 5.45 10.79
N LEU A 121 -8.84 5.60 9.57
CA LEU A 121 -9.52 6.82 9.13
C LEU A 121 -10.80 7.05 9.95
N PRO A 122 -11.05 8.29 10.40
CA PRO A 122 -12.29 8.64 11.07
C PRO A 122 -13.46 8.75 10.08
N GLY A 123 -14.68 8.56 10.57
CA GLY A 123 -15.91 8.78 9.79
C GLY A 123 -16.18 7.69 8.76
N THR A 124 -16.82 8.07 7.64
CA THR A 124 -17.20 7.15 6.57
C THR A 124 -16.04 6.90 5.62
N VAL A 125 -15.73 5.64 5.35
CA VAL A 125 -14.68 5.22 4.44
C VAL A 125 -15.27 4.44 3.27
N ALA A 126 -14.93 4.83 2.04
CA ALA A 126 -15.22 4.08 0.82
C ALA A 126 -13.92 3.54 0.22
N GLY A 127 -13.90 2.24 -0.08
CA GLY A 127 -12.78 1.58 -0.74
C GLY A 127 -13.05 1.39 -2.23
N ILE A 128 -12.10 1.74 -3.09
CA ILE A 128 -12.15 1.54 -4.54
C ILE A 128 -10.90 0.78 -4.97
N PHE A 129 -11.03 -0.46 -5.42
CA PHE A 129 -9.88 -1.32 -5.69
C PHE A 129 -9.92 -1.89 -7.10
N GLY A 130 -8.83 -1.67 -7.84
CA GLY A 130 -8.66 -2.09 -9.22
C GLY A 130 -7.72 -3.27 -9.37
N PHE A 131 -8.13 -4.23 -10.20
CA PHE A 131 -7.32 -5.41 -10.52
C PHE A 131 -7.42 -5.69 -12.03
N ARG A 132 -6.53 -6.52 -12.54
CA ARG A 132 -6.60 -6.91 -13.96
C ARG A 132 -7.76 -7.87 -14.24
N THR A 133 -7.92 -8.88 -13.36
CA THR A 133 -8.89 -9.95 -13.51
C THR A 133 -9.47 -10.32 -12.14
N LYS A 134 -10.60 -11.03 -12.11
CA LYS A 134 -11.22 -11.56 -10.89
C LYS A 134 -10.27 -12.42 -10.05
N GLU A 135 -9.41 -13.21 -10.69
CA GLU A 135 -8.48 -14.11 -9.98
C GLU A 135 -7.43 -13.37 -9.13
N LEU A 136 -7.17 -12.11 -9.46
CA LEU A 136 -6.23 -11.25 -8.74
C LEU A 136 -6.91 -10.40 -7.66
N VAL A 137 -8.22 -10.47 -7.51
CA VAL A 137 -8.95 -9.76 -6.46
C VAL A 137 -8.60 -10.35 -5.10
N VAL A 138 -8.00 -9.54 -4.25
CA VAL A 138 -7.56 -9.92 -2.90
C VAL A 138 -8.03 -8.90 -1.86
N LEU A 139 -8.12 -9.32 -0.61
CA LEU A 139 -8.50 -8.51 0.55
C LEU A 139 -9.91 -7.89 0.48
N GLU A 140 -10.77 -8.27 -0.47
CA GLU A 140 -12.12 -7.74 -0.58
C GLU A 140 -12.92 -7.92 0.72
N LYS A 141 -12.83 -9.12 1.33
CA LYS A 141 -13.48 -9.40 2.62
C LYS A 141 -12.91 -8.56 3.75
N ASP A 142 -11.60 -8.36 3.79
CA ASP A 142 -10.94 -7.53 4.80
C ASP A 142 -11.44 -6.07 4.69
N PHE A 143 -11.52 -5.54 3.47
CA PHE A 143 -12.01 -4.18 3.24
C PHE A 143 -13.51 -4.04 3.49
N SER A 144 -14.33 -5.03 3.17
CA SER A 144 -15.77 -5.00 3.43
C SER A 144 -16.12 -4.93 4.93
N VAL A 145 -15.20 -5.32 5.80
CA VAL A 145 -15.36 -5.20 7.27
C VAL A 145 -15.03 -3.78 7.76
N VAL A 146 -14.12 -3.07 7.09
CA VAL A 146 -13.59 -1.77 7.56
C VAL A 146 -14.14 -0.58 6.77
N CYS A 147 -14.53 -0.77 5.52
CA CYS A 147 -15.17 0.25 4.68
C CYS A 147 -16.68 0.09 4.72
N GLN A 148 -17.40 1.20 4.81
CA GLN A 148 -18.87 1.20 4.69
C GLN A 148 -19.31 0.85 3.28
N ARG A 149 -18.47 1.11 2.28
CA ARG A 149 -18.69 0.73 0.88
C ARG A 149 -17.38 0.26 0.26
N THR A 150 -17.46 -0.80 -0.53
CA THR A 150 -16.29 -1.35 -1.24
C THR A 150 -16.68 -1.57 -2.70
N TYR A 151 -15.89 -1.00 -3.59
CA TYR A 151 -16.05 -1.10 -5.02
C TYR A 151 -14.85 -1.83 -5.62
N ILE A 152 -15.09 -2.80 -6.46
CA ILE A 152 -14.07 -3.52 -7.21
C ILE A 152 -14.21 -3.18 -8.69
N ALA A 153 -13.09 -2.87 -9.34
CA ALA A 153 -13.00 -2.75 -10.79
C ALA A 153 -12.03 -3.80 -11.35
N THR A 154 -12.33 -4.33 -12.52
CA THR A 154 -11.41 -5.20 -13.26
C THR A 154 -11.24 -4.71 -14.69
N ASP A 155 -9.99 -4.73 -15.18
CA ASP A 155 -9.66 -4.26 -16.53
C ASP A 155 -10.39 -5.08 -17.61
N ASP A 156 -10.57 -6.40 -17.37
CA ASP A 156 -11.22 -7.33 -18.29
C ASP A 156 -12.73 -7.48 -18.08
N GLY A 157 -13.32 -6.81 -17.07
CA GLY A 157 -14.74 -6.88 -16.74
C GLY A 157 -15.20 -8.21 -16.15
N THR A 158 -14.30 -9.08 -15.72
CA THR A 158 -14.65 -10.40 -15.15
C THR A 158 -15.26 -10.32 -13.76
N TYR A 159 -15.10 -9.18 -13.07
CA TYR A 159 -15.68 -8.95 -11.75
C TYR A 159 -15.81 -7.45 -11.41
N GLY A 160 -16.94 -7.08 -10.81
CA GLY A 160 -17.24 -5.72 -10.42
C GLY A 160 -17.45 -4.76 -11.60
N HIS A 161 -16.96 -3.55 -11.49
CA HIS A 161 -16.99 -2.55 -12.55
C HIS A 161 -15.98 -2.91 -13.67
N HIS A 162 -16.45 -2.90 -14.92
CA HIS A 162 -15.56 -3.04 -16.07
C HIS A 162 -14.97 -1.67 -16.43
N GLY A 163 -13.72 -1.44 -16.12
CA GLY A 163 -13.05 -0.16 -16.36
C GLY A 163 -12.08 0.23 -15.28
N LEU A 164 -11.88 1.53 -15.12
CA LEU A 164 -10.87 2.07 -14.24
C LEU A 164 -11.44 2.46 -12.86
N VAL A 165 -10.63 2.35 -11.83
CA VAL A 165 -10.97 2.85 -10.47
C VAL A 165 -11.29 4.35 -10.45
N THR A 166 -10.74 5.12 -11.38
CA THR A 166 -11.00 6.55 -11.55
C THR A 166 -12.40 6.87 -12.06
N ASP A 167 -13.06 5.94 -12.73
CA ASP A 167 -14.44 6.13 -13.18
C ASP A 167 -15.38 6.09 -11.97
N ILE A 168 -15.19 5.10 -11.09
CA ILE A 168 -15.91 5.00 -9.82
C ILE A 168 -15.62 6.22 -8.92
N LEU A 169 -14.37 6.69 -8.88
CA LEU A 169 -14.01 7.88 -8.10
C LEU A 169 -14.77 9.12 -8.58
N LYS A 170 -14.85 9.33 -9.89
CA LYS A 170 -15.63 10.45 -10.48
C LYS A 170 -17.10 10.38 -10.15
N ASP A 171 -17.69 9.18 -10.28
CA ASP A 171 -19.10 8.97 -9.95
C ASP A 171 -19.37 9.28 -8.47
N LEU A 172 -18.47 8.86 -7.59
CA LEU A 172 -18.59 9.13 -6.16
C LEU A 172 -18.48 10.64 -5.84
N ILE A 173 -17.52 11.35 -6.45
CA ILE A 173 -17.35 12.80 -6.29
C ILE A 173 -18.57 13.58 -6.81
N ASN A 174 -19.18 13.13 -7.90
CA ASN A 174 -20.36 13.76 -8.48
C ASN A 174 -21.64 13.54 -7.65
N SER A 175 -21.70 12.45 -6.89
CA SER A 175 -22.90 12.07 -6.13
C SER A 175 -22.84 12.42 -4.66
N GLU A 176 -21.64 12.59 -4.09
CA GLU A 176 -21.45 12.76 -2.65
C GLU A 176 -20.27 13.69 -2.33
N LYS A 177 -20.28 14.26 -1.13
CA LYS A 177 -19.16 15.07 -0.64
C LYS A 177 -17.99 14.15 -0.24
N VAL A 178 -16.93 14.19 -1.02
CA VAL A 178 -15.65 13.53 -0.70
C VAL A 178 -14.75 14.52 0.04
N GLY A 179 -14.32 14.14 1.26
CA GLY A 179 -13.45 14.96 2.10
C GLY A 179 -11.96 14.74 1.80
N ALA A 180 -11.57 13.48 1.59
CA ALA A 180 -10.17 13.14 1.33
C ALA A 180 -10.06 11.88 0.44
N VAL A 181 -8.98 11.84 -0.35
CA VAL A 181 -8.62 10.67 -1.19
C VAL A 181 -7.19 10.22 -0.85
N TYR A 182 -7.03 8.93 -0.63
CA TYR A 182 -5.76 8.29 -0.31
C TYR A 182 -5.48 7.21 -1.34
N ALA A 183 -4.41 7.34 -2.12
CA ALA A 183 -4.17 6.42 -3.23
C ALA A 183 -2.81 5.70 -3.15
N CYS A 184 -2.81 4.43 -3.59
CA CYS A 184 -1.61 3.65 -3.79
C CYS A 184 -1.76 2.73 -5.01
N GLY A 185 -0.82 2.77 -5.94
CA GLY A 185 -0.86 1.95 -7.16
C GLY A 185 0.07 2.44 -8.26
N PRO A 186 -0.18 2.01 -9.50
CA PRO A 186 0.64 2.40 -10.64
C PRO A 186 0.64 3.91 -10.90
N VAL A 187 1.78 4.45 -11.34
CA VAL A 187 1.94 5.89 -11.61
C VAL A 187 0.82 6.48 -12.50
N PRO A 188 0.37 5.83 -13.59
CA PRO A 188 -0.74 6.38 -14.39
C PRO A 188 -2.04 6.54 -13.60
N MET A 189 -2.33 5.59 -12.68
CA MET A 189 -3.50 5.69 -11.79
C MET A 189 -3.32 6.85 -10.80
N LEU A 190 -2.15 6.97 -10.17
CA LEU A 190 -1.87 8.04 -9.21
C LEU A 190 -1.94 9.43 -9.88
N SER A 191 -1.39 9.59 -11.10
CA SER A 191 -1.50 10.83 -11.88
C SER A 191 -2.96 11.19 -12.18
N ALA A 192 -3.77 10.21 -12.55
CA ALA A 192 -5.19 10.45 -12.82
C ALA A 192 -5.96 10.83 -11.55
N VAL A 193 -5.71 10.16 -10.43
CA VAL A 193 -6.31 10.50 -9.12
C VAL A 193 -5.89 11.90 -8.70
N LYS A 194 -4.60 12.25 -8.78
CA LYS A 194 -4.08 13.60 -8.48
C LYS A 194 -4.82 14.66 -9.28
N LYS A 195 -4.97 14.47 -10.59
CA LYS A 195 -5.67 15.40 -11.46
C LYS A 195 -7.14 15.59 -11.05
N ILE A 196 -7.87 14.48 -10.84
CA ILE A 196 -9.29 14.53 -10.46
C ILE A 196 -9.47 15.24 -9.12
N THR A 197 -8.67 14.93 -8.12
CA THR A 197 -8.79 15.54 -6.79
C THR A 197 -8.43 17.03 -6.81
N ALA A 198 -7.42 17.43 -7.58
CA ALA A 198 -7.04 18.83 -7.75
C ALA A 198 -8.15 19.65 -8.44
N GLU A 199 -8.81 19.12 -9.48
CA GLU A 199 -9.93 19.76 -10.18
C GLU A 199 -11.13 20.03 -9.26
N HIS A 200 -11.29 19.24 -8.17
CA HIS A 200 -12.40 19.37 -7.22
C HIS A 200 -11.98 19.96 -5.86
N GLY A 201 -10.72 20.36 -5.69
CA GLY A 201 -10.20 20.91 -4.43
C GLY A 201 -10.25 19.92 -3.26
N ILE A 202 -10.12 18.62 -3.54
CA ILE A 202 -10.19 17.55 -2.54
C ILE A 202 -8.78 17.25 -2.02
N PHE A 203 -8.64 17.16 -0.69
CA PHE A 203 -7.38 16.71 -0.08
C PHE A 203 -6.97 15.32 -0.60
N CYS A 204 -5.72 15.18 -0.99
CA CYS A 204 -5.24 13.92 -1.57
C CYS A 204 -3.82 13.57 -1.13
N GLN A 205 -3.62 12.34 -0.68
CA GLN A 205 -2.30 11.76 -0.43
C GLN A 205 -2.05 10.55 -1.33
N LEU A 206 -0.83 10.46 -1.83
CA LEU A 206 -0.37 9.42 -2.74
C LEU A 206 0.80 8.64 -2.14
N SER A 207 0.75 7.32 -2.20
CA SER A 207 1.88 6.47 -1.84
C SER A 207 2.70 6.12 -3.09
N ALA A 208 3.91 6.68 -3.16
CA ALA A 208 4.82 6.48 -4.29
C ALA A 208 5.64 5.20 -4.11
N GLU A 209 5.70 4.38 -5.16
CA GLU A 209 6.57 3.20 -5.22
C GLU A 209 7.86 3.51 -5.95
N GLN A 210 9.00 3.09 -5.36
CA GLN A 210 10.31 3.17 -6.00
C GLN A 210 11.16 1.93 -5.69
N ARG A 211 12.07 1.61 -6.59
CA ARG A 211 13.09 0.59 -6.29
C ARG A 211 13.94 1.06 -5.13
N MET A 212 14.23 0.18 -4.19
CA MET A 212 15.01 0.52 -3.01
C MET A 212 16.25 -0.36 -2.87
N GLY A 213 17.36 0.26 -2.48
CA GLY A 213 18.56 -0.44 -2.07
C GLY A 213 18.62 -0.56 -0.55
N CYS A 214 18.89 0.54 0.17
CA CYS A 214 19.10 0.54 1.63
C CYS A 214 17.84 0.71 2.48
N GLY A 215 16.80 1.41 2.00
CA GLY A 215 15.58 1.74 2.72
C GLY A 215 15.73 2.75 3.86
N ILE A 216 16.93 3.24 4.12
CA ILE A 216 17.26 4.10 5.28
C ILE A 216 17.85 5.47 4.90
N GLY A 217 17.85 5.80 3.60
CA GLY A 217 18.33 7.09 3.10
C GLY A 217 19.83 7.15 2.77
N SER A 218 20.62 6.09 2.99
CA SER A 218 22.06 6.11 2.75
C SER A 218 22.45 6.05 1.26
N CYS A 219 21.62 5.44 0.40
CA CYS A 219 21.82 5.42 -1.05
C CYS A 219 20.80 6.35 -1.75
N ALA A 220 20.95 6.56 -3.06
CA ALA A 220 20.06 7.40 -3.86
C ALA A 220 19.13 6.58 -4.78
N VAL A 221 18.97 5.27 -4.55
CA VAL A 221 18.23 4.37 -5.46
C VAL A 221 16.74 4.71 -5.52
N CYS A 222 16.11 5.08 -4.39
CA CYS A 222 14.68 5.37 -4.31
C CYS A 222 14.33 6.85 -4.54
N THR A 223 15.03 7.52 -5.46
CA THR A 223 14.80 8.93 -5.76
C THR A 223 13.53 9.11 -6.59
N CYS A 224 12.68 10.06 -6.21
CA CYS A 224 11.57 10.60 -7.01
C CYS A 224 11.65 12.12 -7.03
N LYS A 225 10.79 12.78 -7.80
CA LYS A 225 10.68 14.23 -7.84
C LYS A 225 9.55 14.73 -6.95
N SER A 226 9.82 15.80 -6.21
CA SER A 226 8.87 16.52 -5.37
C SER A 226 9.22 18.00 -5.40
N HIS A 227 8.30 18.86 -5.83
CA HIS A 227 8.54 20.30 -6.07
C HIS A 227 9.77 20.58 -6.96
N GLY A 228 9.97 19.78 -8.01
CA GLY A 228 11.13 19.88 -8.90
C GLY A 228 12.44 19.36 -8.33
N GLU A 229 12.50 19.01 -7.05
CA GLU A 229 13.69 18.50 -6.38
C GLU A 229 13.72 16.96 -6.32
N ASN A 230 14.92 16.41 -6.25
CA ASN A 230 15.10 14.98 -6.05
C ASN A 230 15.04 14.63 -4.57
N VAL A 231 14.05 13.84 -4.16
CA VAL A 231 13.86 13.37 -2.78
C VAL A 231 13.94 11.86 -2.70
N LYS A 232 14.32 11.32 -1.54
CA LYS A 232 14.40 9.87 -1.31
C LYS A 232 13.08 9.38 -0.73
N VAL A 233 12.37 8.50 -1.43
CA VAL A 233 11.09 7.90 -1.01
C VAL A 233 11.19 7.25 0.38
N CYS A 234 12.29 6.56 0.70
CA CYS A 234 12.47 5.93 2.00
C CYS A 234 12.68 6.90 3.18
N GLN A 235 12.85 8.21 2.92
CA GLN A 235 13.01 9.25 3.95
C GLN A 235 11.86 10.24 3.97
N ARG A 236 11.46 10.77 2.80
CA ARG A 236 10.42 11.80 2.66
C ARG A 236 9.04 11.20 2.41
N GLY A 237 8.99 9.98 1.83
CA GLY A 237 7.79 9.20 1.57
C GLY A 237 7.74 7.90 2.39
N PRO A 238 7.05 6.87 1.91
CA PRO A 238 6.44 6.74 0.59
C PRO A 238 5.20 7.60 0.37
N VAL A 239 4.56 8.10 1.43
CA VAL A 239 3.37 8.94 1.34
C VAL A 239 3.76 10.41 1.18
N PHE A 240 3.13 11.07 0.22
CA PHE A 240 3.27 12.49 -0.08
C PHE A 240 1.89 13.12 -0.25
N ASP A 241 1.75 14.38 0.05
CA ASP A 241 0.60 15.14 -0.42
C ASP A 241 0.64 15.20 -1.95
N ALA A 242 -0.52 15.07 -2.59
CA ALA A 242 -0.57 14.92 -4.04
C ALA A 242 0.02 16.13 -4.78
N GLU A 243 -0.11 17.33 -4.21
CA GLU A 243 0.46 18.56 -4.77
C GLU A 243 2.00 18.53 -4.78
N ASP A 244 2.62 17.88 -3.78
CA ASP A 244 4.07 17.83 -3.61
C ASP A 244 4.76 16.84 -4.56
N LEU A 245 4.06 15.83 -5.06
CA LEU A 245 4.65 14.76 -5.85
C LEU A 245 4.57 15.04 -7.36
N ASP A 246 5.70 15.10 -8.03
CA ASP A 246 5.78 15.36 -9.48
C ASP A 246 5.60 14.05 -10.27
N ILE A 247 4.35 13.73 -10.66
CA ILE A 247 3.98 12.54 -11.45
C ILE A 247 2.98 12.86 -12.55
#